data_3fae0c2a9c58a5c979cb5f7836942075
#
_entry.id   3fae0c2a9c58a5c979cb5f7836942075
#
_cell.length_a   1.000
_cell.length_b   1.000
_cell.length_c   1.000
_cell.angle_alpha   90.00
_cell.angle_beta   90.00
_cell.angle_gamma   90.00
#
_symmetry.space_group_name_H-M   'P 1'
#
loop_
_entity.id
_entity.type
_entity.pdbx_description
1 polymer ?
#
loop_
_entity_poly.entity_id
_entity_poly.type
_entity_poly.pdbx_seq_one_letter_code
_entity_poly.pdbx_strand_id
1 'polypeptide(L)'
;MIKTIFLDMDGVLCEFEKAALELNILDFKTRKVDWRALNAVGARFWEQLEWKNEGKKLYEFLERFCKVHEIDLCILSAVITNDGKEGKKTWLKANTHINPMNIYIVRKGSDKNAFANEESLLIDDFGKNVRGFIQAGGHAIKFENDAEEVINKIKELVSGDDDNG
;
A
#
# COMPACT_ATOMS: atom_id res chain seq x y z
N MET A 1 7.57 3.25 19.58
CA MET A 1 6.54 4.21 19.09
C MET A 1 6.58 4.30 17.58
N ILE A 2 5.46 4.10 16.89
CA ILE A 2 5.39 4.17 15.43
C ILE A 2 5.57 5.62 14.95
N LYS A 3 6.51 5.83 14.04
CA LYS A 3 6.80 7.14 13.41
C LYS A 3 6.49 7.18 11.92
N THR A 4 6.40 6.03 11.27
CA THR A 4 6.11 5.95 9.84
C THR A 4 5.11 4.85 9.55
N ILE A 5 4.07 5.17 8.80
CA ILE A 5 3.10 4.21 8.27
C ILE A 5 3.26 4.15 6.75
N PHE A 6 3.56 2.96 6.25
CA PHE A 6 3.65 2.66 4.83
C PHE A 6 2.39 1.97 4.34
N LEU A 7 1.75 2.54 3.32
CA LEU A 7 0.62 1.92 2.62
C LEU A 7 1.08 1.31 1.30
N ASP A 8 0.70 0.07 1.04
CA ASP A 8 0.71 -0.47 -0.32
C ASP A 8 -0.41 0.18 -1.15
N MET A 9 -0.27 0.15 -2.46
CA MET A 9 -1.24 0.76 -3.38
C MET A 9 -2.19 -0.30 -3.94
N ASP A 10 -1.68 -1.28 -4.69
CA ASP A 10 -2.51 -2.30 -5.32
C ASP A 10 -3.09 -3.28 -4.30
N GLY A 11 -4.40 -3.47 -4.35
CA GLY A 11 -5.10 -4.35 -3.41
C GLY A 11 -5.35 -3.72 -2.03
N VAL A 12 -4.80 -2.55 -1.74
CA VAL A 12 -5.10 -1.75 -0.56
C VAL A 12 -5.90 -0.50 -0.92
N LEU A 13 -5.32 0.41 -1.69
CA LEU A 13 -5.98 1.63 -2.15
C LEU A 13 -6.73 1.43 -3.46
N CYS A 14 -6.17 0.64 -4.39
CA CYS A 14 -6.61 0.51 -5.76
C CYS A 14 -7.15 -0.89 -6.10
N GLU A 15 -8.19 -0.91 -6.93
CA GLU A 15 -8.84 -2.09 -7.49
C GLU A 15 -8.04 -2.70 -8.66
N PHE A 16 -6.81 -3.18 -8.37
CA PHE A 16 -5.92 -3.79 -9.37
C PHE A 16 -6.54 -5.03 -10.02
N GLU A 17 -7.03 -5.98 -9.22
CA GLU A 17 -7.57 -7.24 -9.75
C GLU A 17 -8.79 -7.01 -10.63
N LYS A 18 -9.70 -6.12 -10.23
CA LYS A 18 -10.88 -5.77 -11.02
C LYS A 18 -10.47 -5.24 -12.40
N ALA A 19 -9.57 -4.27 -12.44
CA ALA A 19 -9.08 -3.69 -13.69
C ALA A 19 -8.36 -4.73 -14.57
N ALA A 20 -7.54 -5.59 -13.98
CA ALA A 20 -6.83 -6.63 -14.70
C ALA A 20 -7.76 -7.72 -15.26
N LEU A 21 -8.84 -8.06 -14.55
CA LEU A 21 -9.89 -8.98 -15.04
C LEU A 21 -10.67 -8.35 -16.19
N GLU A 22 -11.10 -7.09 -16.09
CA GLU A 22 -11.85 -6.39 -17.13
C GLU A 22 -11.08 -6.29 -18.46
N LEU A 23 -9.76 -6.21 -18.40
CA LEU A 23 -8.88 -6.18 -19.58
C LEU A 23 -8.37 -7.56 -20.01
N ASN A 24 -8.86 -8.66 -19.41
CA ASN A 24 -8.37 -10.02 -19.63
C ASN A 24 -6.84 -10.19 -19.41
N ILE A 25 -6.28 -9.40 -18.52
CA ILE A 25 -4.87 -9.45 -18.15
C ILE A 25 -4.65 -10.41 -16.97
N LEU A 26 -5.66 -10.65 -16.15
CA LEU A 26 -5.63 -11.59 -15.04
C LEU A 26 -6.49 -12.82 -15.39
N ASP A 27 -5.88 -14.00 -15.32
CA ASP A 27 -6.62 -15.26 -15.42
C ASP A 27 -7.41 -15.50 -14.13
N PHE A 28 -8.72 -15.61 -14.27
CA PHE A 28 -9.64 -15.77 -13.13
C PHE A 28 -9.40 -17.06 -12.34
N LYS A 29 -9.04 -18.16 -13.02
CA LYS A 29 -8.85 -19.48 -12.38
C LYS A 29 -7.51 -19.64 -11.71
N THR A 30 -6.45 -19.22 -12.41
CA THR A 30 -5.06 -19.39 -11.93
C THR A 30 -4.53 -18.20 -11.14
N ARG A 31 -5.25 -17.07 -11.19
CA ARG A 31 -4.85 -15.78 -10.59
C ARG A 31 -3.49 -15.27 -11.11
N LYS A 32 -3.09 -15.72 -12.28
CA LYS A 32 -1.85 -15.27 -12.91
C LYS A 32 -2.09 -14.03 -13.76
N VAL A 33 -1.20 -13.06 -13.59
CA VAL A 33 -1.19 -11.82 -14.38
C VAL A 33 -0.40 -12.04 -15.67
N ASP A 34 -0.95 -11.65 -16.81
CA ASP A 34 -0.23 -11.52 -18.06
C ASP A 34 0.54 -10.19 -18.07
N TRP A 35 1.75 -10.23 -17.56
CA TRP A 35 2.61 -9.04 -17.47
C TRP A 35 2.94 -8.43 -18.82
N ARG A 36 2.99 -9.23 -19.89
CA ARG A 36 3.23 -8.72 -21.24
C ARG A 36 2.06 -7.88 -21.73
N ALA A 37 0.84 -8.35 -21.53
CA ALA A 37 -0.37 -7.62 -21.86
C ALA A 37 -0.51 -6.34 -21.02
N LEU A 38 -0.23 -6.43 -19.71
CA LEU A 38 -0.26 -5.28 -18.81
C LEU A 38 0.76 -4.20 -19.23
N ASN A 39 1.99 -4.62 -19.53
CA ASN A 39 3.04 -3.71 -19.97
C ASN A 39 2.70 -3.04 -21.31
N ALA A 40 1.96 -3.71 -22.19
CA ALA A 40 1.49 -3.14 -23.45
C ALA A 40 0.45 -2.01 -23.24
N VAL A 41 -0.35 -2.07 -22.18
CA VAL A 41 -1.25 -0.96 -21.77
C VAL A 41 -0.43 0.23 -21.25
N GLY A 42 0.67 -0.03 -20.58
CA GLY A 42 1.59 0.98 -20.05
C GLY A 42 1.06 1.74 -18.84
N ALA A 43 1.48 3.01 -18.68
CA ALA A 43 1.15 3.86 -17.54
C ALA A 43 -0.37 4.02 -17.32
N ARG A 44 -1.14 4.05 -18.40
CA ARG A 44 -2.59 4.23 -18.35
C ARG A 44 -3.32 3.16 -17.54
N PHE A 45 -2.79 1.94 -17.49
CA PHE A 45 -3.37 0.90 -16.64
C PHE A 45 -3.47 1.37 -15.18
N TRP A 46 -2.38 1.95 -14.67
CA TRP A 46 -2.27 2.42 -13.29
C TRP A 46 -3.04 3.73 -13.05
N GLU A 47 -2.98 4.65 -13.99
CA GLU A 47 -3.61 5.97 -13.91
C GLU A 47 -5.14 5.90 -13.80
N GLN A 48 -5.75 4.85 -14.35
CA GLN A 48 -7.21 4.68 -14.43
C GLN A 48 -7.79 3.77 -13.34
N LEU A 49 -6.97 3.28 -12.40
CA LEU A 49 -7.46 2.42 -11.33
C LEU A 49 -8.51 3.13 -10.47
N GLU A 50 -9.53 2.38 -10.11
CA GLU A 50 -10.53 2.85 -9.16
C GLU A 50 -10.02 2.70 -7.72
N TRP A 51 -10.53 3.53 -6.82
CA TRP A 51 -10.37 3.33 -5.39
C TRP A 51 -11.04 2.01 -4.95
N LYS A 52 -10.39 1.30 -4.04
CA LYS A 52 -11.09 0.34 -3.19
C LYS A 52 -11.87 1.12 -2.13
N ASN A 53 -13.15 0.81 -1.95
CA ASN A 53 -13.97 1.52 -0.97
C ASN A 53 -13.38 1.49 0.44
N GLU A 54 -12.97 0.31 0.90
CA GLU A 54 -12.33 0.15 2.21
C GLU A 54 -10.94 0.79 2.26
N GLY A 55 -10.20 0.77 1.15
CA GLY A 55 -8.91 1.46 1.02
C GLY A 55 -9.05 2.99 1.15
N LYS A 56 -10.09 3.56 0.54
CA LYS A 56 -10.38 5.00 0.66
C LYS A 56 -10.71 5.40 2.09
N LYS A 57 -11.56 4.63 2.77
CA LYS A 57 -11.88 4.84 4.20
C LYS A 57 -10.63 4.82 5.07
N LEU A 58 -9.76 3.83 4.85
CA LEU A 58 -8.50 3.69 5.56
C LEU A 58 -7.58 4.90 5.31
N TYR A 59 -7.43 5.31 4.05
CA TYR A 59 -6.61 6.46 3.69
C TYR A 59 -7.12 7.76 4.34
N GLU A 60 -8.41 8.02 4.26
CA GLU A 60 -9.03 9.23 4.86
C GLU A 60 -8.87 9.27 6.39
N PHE A 61 -8.93 8.12 7.05
CA PHE A 61 -8.61 8.01 8.47
C PHE A 61 -7.13 8.31 8.72
N LEU A 62 -6.22 7.65 8.00
CA LEU A 62 -4.78 7.79 8.20
C LEU A 62 -4.28 9.21 7.92
N GLU A 63 -4.82 9.89 6.93
CA GLU A 63 -4.46 11.27 6.61
C GLU A 63 -4.66 12.20 7.83
N ARG A 64 -5.75 12.02 8.56
CA ARG A 64 -6.04 12.79 9.79
C ARG A 64 -5.26 12.27 10.99
N PHE A 65 -5.26 10.95 11.18
CA PHE A 65 -4.61 10.30 12.31
C PHE A 65 -3.11 10.56 12.35
N CYS A 66 -2.43 10.37 11.24
CA CYS A 66 -0.99 10.60 11.13
C CYS A 66 -0.61 12.06 11.40
N LYS A 67 -1.44 13.00 10.93
CA LYS A 67 -1.22 14.43 11.20
C LYS A 67 -1.34 14.77 12.68
N VAL A 68 -2.32 14.20 13.39
CA VAL A 68 -2.54 14.44 14.83
C VAL A 68 -1.42 13.83 15.68
N HIS A 69 -0.92 12.65 15.29
CA HIS A 69 0.10 11.90 16.04
C HIS A 69 1.53 12.15 15.56
N GLU A 70 1.73 13.10 14.62
CA GLU A 70 3.04 13.43 14.04
C GLU A 70 3.74 12.19 13.43
N ILE A 71 2.95 11.34 12.75
CA ILE A 71 3.41 10.14 12.06
C ILE A 71 3.53 10.45 10.56
N ASP A 72 4.62 10.04 9.93
CA ASP A 72 4.78 10.15 8.49
C ASP A 72 3.91 9.11 7.76
N LEU A 73 3.01 9.57 6.89
CA LEU A 73 2.23 8.71 6.01
C LEU A 73 2.92 8.60 4.66
N CYS A 74 3.31 7.37 4.30
CA CYS A 74 4.07 7.07 3.09
C CYS A 74 3.37 6.02 2.24
N ILE A 75 3.66 6.03 0.94
CA ILE A 75 3.34 4.92 0.04
C ILE A 75 4.58 4.03 -0.11
N LEU A 76 4.39 2.72 -0.08
CA LEU A 76 5.43 1.72 -0.37
C LEU A 76 4.84 0.64 -1.26
N SER A 77 5.06 0.76 -2.54
CA SER A 77 4.47 -0.09 -3.58
C SER A 77 5.54 -0.69 -4.48
N ALA A 78 5.24 -1.82 -5.12
CA ALA A 78 6.19 -2.49 -6.01
C ALA A 78 5.68 -2.49 -7.45
N VAL A 79 6.56 -2.19 -8.40
CA VAL A 79 6.35 -2.38 -9.83
C VAL A 79 7.68 -2.45 -10.57
N ILE A 80 7.78 -3.30 -11.59
CA ILE A 80 9.04 -3.54 -12.31
C ILE A 80 9.30 -2.46 -13.36
N THR A 81 8.25 -1.99 -14.05
CA THR A 81 8.39 -1.11 -15.21
C THR A 81 8.39 0.37 -14.84
N ASN A 82 9.09 1.17 -15.65
CA ASN A 82 9.06 2.63 -15.51
C ASN A 82 7.66 3.20 -15.77
N ASP A 83 6.94 2.68 -16.76
CA ASP A 83 5.57 3.11 -17.05
C ASP A 83 4.63 2.85 -15.86
N GLY A 84 4.76 1.68 -15.21
CA GLY A 84 4.02 1.39 -14.00
C GLY A 84 4.36 2.34 -12.86
N LYS A 85 5.63 2.67 -12.69
CA LYS A 85 6.08 3.64 -11.69
C LYS A 85 5.47 5.03 -11.93
N GLU A 86 5.52 5.52 -13.16
CA GLU A 86 4.95 6.81 -13.51
C GLU A 86 3.41 6.83 -13.40
N GLY A 87 2.74 5.76 -13.86
CA GLY A 87 1.30 5.62 -13.73
C GLY A 87 0.83 5.63 -12.27
N LYS A 88 1.53 4.91 -11.38
CA LYS A 88 1.25 4.92 -9.94
C LYS A 88 1.42 6.30 -9.33
N LYS A 89 2.50 7.00 -9.66
CA LYS A 89 2.72 8.39 -9.18
C LYS A 89 1.64 9.34 -9.66
N THR A 90 1.23 9.23 -10.93
CA THR A 90 0.15 10.04 -11.50
C THR A 90 -1.15 9.81 -10.75
N TRP A 91 -1.51 8.54 -10.50
CA TRP A 91 -2.70 8.21 -9.73
C TRP A 91 -2.67 8.79 -8.31
N LEU A 92 -1.55 8.61 -7.60
CA LEU A 92 -1.37 9.11 -6.25
C LEU A 92 -1.46 10.63 -6.17
N LYS A 93 -0.87 11.34 -7.13
CA LYS A 93 -0.95 12.81 -7.23
C LYS A 93 -2.38 13.29 -7.45
N ALA A 94 -3.15 12.58 -8.26
CA ALA A 94 -4.53 12.94 -8.58
C ALA A 94 -5.52 12.61 -7.45
N ASN A 95 -5.25 11.58 -6.64
CA ASN A 95 -6.23 11.02 -5.70
C ASN A 95 -5.85 11.19 -4.23
N THR A 96 -4.63 11.56 -3.90
CA THR A 96 -4.14 11.71 -2.53
C THR A 96 -3.45 13.04 -2.31
N HIS A 97 -3.23 13.39 -1.02
CA HIS A 97 -2.42 14.54 -0.61
C HIS A 97 -1.02 14.13 -0.11
N ILE A 98 -0.61 12.89 -0.38
CA ILE A 98 0.70 12.39 0.05
C ILE A 98 1.80 13.16 -0.68
N ASN A 99 2.77 13.67 0.09
CA ASN A 99 3.92 14.36 -0.46
C ASN A 99 4.69 13.41 -1.41
N PRO A 100 5.06 13.84 -2.61
CA PRO A 100 5.86 13.02 -3.54
C PRO A 100 7.15 12.45 -2.92
N MET A 101 7.76 13.14 -1.95
CA MET A 101 8.93 12.64 -1.22
C MET A 101 8.62 11.44 -0.31
N ASN A 102 7.35 11.21 0.01
CA ASN A 102 6.88 10.08 0.82
C ASN A 102 6.32 8.93 -0.05
N ILE A 103 6.59 8.94 -1.35
CA ILE A 103 6.19 7.89 -2.28
C ILE A 103 7.41 7.07 -2.66
N TYR A 104 7.44 5.83 -2.18
CA TYR A 104 8.51 4.86 -2.44
C TYR A 104 7.96 3.75 -3.34
N ILE A 105 8.50 3.64 -4.55
CA ILE A 105 8.14 2.60 -5.51
C ILE A 105 9.36 1.75 -5.76
N VAL A 106 9.31 0.51 -5.27
CA VAL A 106 10.37 -0.49 -5.37
C VAL A 106 10.12 -1.45 -6.54
N ARG A 107 11.09 -2.28 -6.87
CA ARG A 107 10.98 -3.19 -8.02
C ARG A 107 10.21 -4.47 -7.71
N LYS A 108 10.33 -4.99 -6.50
CA LYS A 108 9.66 -6.23 -6.04
C LYS A 108 9.24 -6.12 -4.58
N GLY A 109 8.29 -6.97 -4.19
CA GLY A 109 7.72 -6.93 -2.83
C GLY A 109 8.76 -7.11 -1.72
N SER A 110 9.77 -7.97 -1.92
CA SER A 110 10.83 -8.18 -0.93
C SER A 110 11.73 -6.95 -0.70
N ASP A 111 11.78 -6.01 -1.63
CA ASP A 111 12.54 -4.77 -1.45
C ASP A 111 11.89 -3.86 -0.39
N LYS A 112 10.63 -4.08 -0.07
CA LYS A 112 9.92 -3.37 1.02
C LYS A 112 10.56 -3.62 2.38
N ASN A 113 11.21 -4.77 2.56
CA ASN A 113 11.85 -5.14 3.83
C ASN A 113 12.99 -4.19 4.24
N ALA A 114 13.59 -3.48 3.29
CA ALA A 114 14.62 -2.46 3.56
C ALA A 114 14.08 -1.25 4.36
N PHE A 115 12.76 -1.05 4.39
CA PHE A 115 12.09 0.03 5.11
C PHE A 115 11.67 -0.38 6.52
N ALA A 116 11.84 -1.65 6.88
CA ALA A 116 11.41 -2.19 8.17
C ALA A 116 12.36 -1.78 9.31
N ASN A 117 11.78 -1.27 10.37
CA ASN A 117 12.43 -1.01 11.66
C ASN A 117 11.35 -0.93 12.75
N GLU A 118 11.76 -0.82 14.02
CA GLU A 118 10.86 -0.80 15.18
C GLU A 118 9.85 0.37 15.20
N GLU A 119 10.10 1.42 14.42
CA GLU A 119 9.24 2.61 14.33
C GLU A 119 8.37 2.62 13.06
N SER A 120 8.42 1.55 12.24
CA SER A 120 7.70 1.47 10.97
C SER A 120 6.58 0.43 10.98
N LEU A 121 5.47 0.79 10.35
CA LEU A 121 4.29 -0.06 10.15
C LEU A 121 3.97 -0.16 8.65
N LEU A 122 3.91 -1.37 8.11
CA LEU A 122 3.43 -1.65 6.76
C LEU A 122 1.98 -2.12 6.77
N ILE A 123 1.15 -1.58 5.88
CA ILE A 123 -0.20 -2.08 5.59
C ILE A 123 -0.19 -2.58 4.14
N ASP A 124 -0.37 -3.88 3.97
CA ASP A 124 -0.22 -4.57 2.67
C ASP A 124 -1.23 -5.74 2.61
N ASP A 125 -1.79 -6.00 1.44
CA ASP A 125 -2.75 -7.10 1.22
C ASP A 125 -2.07 -8.45 0.98
N PHE A 126 -0.77 -8.44 0.68
CA PHE A 126 -0.02 -9.65 0.36
C PHE A 126 0.71 -10.20 1.59
N GLY A 127 0.26 -11.36 2.07
CA GLY A 127 0.79 -11.98 3.29
C GLY A 127 2.31 -12.22 3.29
N LYS A 128 2.92 -12.48 2.12
CA LYS A 128 4.37 -12.62 2.00
C LYS A 128 5.12 -11.32 2.33
N ASN A 129 4.60 -10.18 1.87
CA ASN A 129 5.16 -8.87 2.19
C ASN A 129 5.03 -8.57 3.68
N VAL A 130 3.86 -8.83 4.26
CA VAL A 130 3.59 -8.65 5.70
C VAL A 130 4.58 -9.45 6.54
N ARG A 131 4.74 -10.75 6.27
CA ARG A 131 5.69 -11.60 7.00
C ARG A 131 7.14 -11.16 6.82
N GLY A 132 7.54 -10.81 5.60
CA GLY A 132 8.89 -10.33 5.31
C GLY A 132 9.25 -9.05 6.06
N PHE A 133 8.30 -8.11 6.13
CA PHE A 133 8.48 -6.85 6.83
C PHE A 133 8.63 -7.05 8.36
N ILE A 134 7.81 -7.93 8.95
CA ILE A 134 7.92 -8.31 10.36
C ILE A 134 9.26 -9.00 10.64
N GLN A 135 9.68 -9.95 9.81
CA GLN A 135 10.96 -10.64 9.95
C GLN A 135 12.16 -9.69 9.85
N ALA A 136 12.02 -8.60 9.12
CA ALA A 136 13.03 -7.56 8.99
C ALA A 136 13.02 -6.53 10.15
N GLY A 137 12.18 -6.72 11.16
CA GLY A 137 12.13 -5.90 12.38
C GLY A 137 11.09 -4.77 12.37
N GLY A 138 10.20 -4.73 11.38
CA GLY A 138 9.09 -3.79 11.33
C GLY A 138 7.80 -4.35 11.91
N HIS A 139 6.79 -3.51 12.00
CA HIS A 139 5.40 -3.91 12.25
C HIS A 139 4.66 -4.02 10.93
N ALA A 140 3.69 -4.91 10.82
CA ALA A 140 2.86 -4.99 9.64
C ALA A 140 1.45 -5.50 9.96
N ILE A 141 0.48 -5.01 9.20
CA ILE A 141 -0.92 -5.42 9.25
C ILE A 141 -1.33 -5.86 7.85
N LYS A 142 -1.90 -7.06 7.75
CA LYS A 142 -2.49 -7.53 6.50
C LYS A 142 -3.83 -6.83 6.28
N PHE A 143 -3.99 -6.22 5.12
CA PHE A 143 -5.25 -5.62 4.70
C PHE A 143 -6.14 -6.68 4.03
N GLU A 144 -7.26 -6.99 4.62
CA GLU A 144 -8.24 -7.97 4.13
C GLU A 144 -9.57 -7.30 3.75
N ASN A 145 -9.47 -6.14 3.14
CA ASN A 145 -10.61 -5.33 2.68
C ASN A 145 -11.59 -4.93 3.80
N ASP A 146 -11.05 -4.66 4.97
CA ASP A 146 -11.76 -4.19 6.16
C ASP A 146 -10.97 -3.05 6.80
N ALA A 147 -11.39 -1.82 6.54
CA ALA A 147 -10.73 -0.63 7.06
C ALA A 147 -10.82 -0.54 8.58
N GLU A 148 -11.95 -0.88 9.16
CA GLU A 148 -12.19 -0.75 10.60
C GLU A 148 -11.28 -1.69 11.40
N GLU A 149 -11.09 -2.94 10.94
CA GLU A 149 -10.16 -3.87 11.54
C GLU A 149 -8.73 -3.31 11.59
N VAL A 150 -8.26 -2.77 10.45
CA VAL A 150 -6.92 -2.17 10.36
C VAL A 150 -6.80 -0.93 11.24
N ILE A 151 -7.80 -0.06 11.22
CA ILE A 151 -7.84 1.15 12.05
C ILE A 151 -7.74 0.82 13.54
N ASN A 152 -8.46 -0.20 14.01
CA ASN A 152 -8.42 -0.62 15.41
C ASN A 152 -7.02 -1.13 15.79
N LYS A 153 -6.39 -1.95 14.94
CA LYS A 153 -5.01 -2.43 15.15
C LYS A 153 -3.99 -1.29 15.18
N ILE A 154 -4.15 -0.28 14.32
CA ILE A 154 -3.28 0.90 14.32
C ILE A 154 -3.39 1.66 15.64
N LYS A 155 -4.62 1.90 16.10
CA LYS A 155 -4.86 2.59 17.37
C LYS A 155 -4.24 1.84 18.55
N GLU A 156 -4.37 0.53 18.60
CA GLU A 156 -3.74 -0.31 19.63
C GLU A 156 -2.21 -0.20 19.62
N LEU A 157 -1.59 -0.26 18.43
CA LEU A 157 -0.13 -0.14 18.29
C LEU A 157 0.38 1.24 18.72
N VAL A 158 -0.33 2.30 18.40
CA VAL A 158 0.09 3.66 18.76
C VAL A 158 -0.18 3.98 20.24
N SER A 159 -1.33 3.53 20.80
CA SER A 159 -1.71 3.78 22.21
C SER A 159 -0.93 2.88 23.18
N GLY A 160 -0.55 1.66 22.79
CA GLY A 160 0.20 0.72 23.64
C GLY A 160 1.61 1.18 23.97
N ASP A 161 2.15 2.12 23.21
CA ASP A 161 3.44 2.75 23.47
C ASP A 161 3.38 3.85 24.55
N ASP A 162 2.18 4.41 24.82
CA ASP A 162 1.99 5.48 25.81
C ASP A 162 1.91 4.97 27.26
N ASP A 163 1.59 3.66 27.47
CA ASP A 163 1.46 3.07 28.81
C ASP A 163 2.81 2.55 29.39
N ASN A 164 3.92 2.60 28.64
CA ASN A 164 5.25 2.14 29.07
C ASN A 164 6.29 3.29 29.23
N GLY A 165 5.82 4.52 29.36
CA GLY A 165 6.65 5.71 29.57
C GLY A 165 6.72 6.14 31.03
#